data_fa9e2d83205a1caf8e97a1b81eb10205
#
_entry.id   fa9e2d83205a1caf8e97a1b81eb10205
#
_cell.length_a   1.000
_cell.length_b   1.000
_cell.length_c   1.000
_cell.angle_alpha   90.00
_cell.angle_beta   90.00
_cell.angle_gamma   90.00
#
_symmetry.space_group_name_H-M   'P 1'
#
loop_
_entity.id
_entity.type
_entity.pdbx_description
1 polymer ?
#
loop_
_entity_poly.entity_id
_entity_poly.type
_entity_poly.pdbx_seq_one_letter_code
_entity_poly.pdbx_strand_id
1 'polypeptide(L)' 'MQQKVRHLNQGELADRWNVSEATLERWRTAGIGPVFLKLQGRVLYRIEDIEAYEVLCLRKSTSQPLVTGGAA' A
#
# COMPACT_ATOMS: atom_id res chain seq x y z
N MET A 1 -8.11 12.99 23.44
CA MET A 1 -8.38 12.24 22.66
C MET A 1 -7.37 11.81 21.85
N GLN A 2 -7.23 10.77 21.49
CA GLN A 2 -6.22 10.39 20.78
C GLN A 2 -6.51 10.38 19.39
N GLN A 3 -5.50 10.41 18.60
CA GLN A 3 -5.67 10.39 17.32
C GLN A 3 -5.74 9.03 16.86
N LYS A 4 -6.50 8.68 15.96
CA LYS A 4 -6.57 7.41 15.49
C LYS A 4 -5.97 7.28 14.17
N VAL A 5 -5.11 6.34 13.97
CA VAL A 5 -4.53 6.09 12.70
C VAL A 5 -5.53 5.22 11.95
N ARG A 6 -5.90 5.60 10.77
CA ARG A 6 -6.83 4.82 10.02
C ARG A 6 -6.15 3.62 9.43
N HIS A 7 -6.86 2.52 9.42
CA HIS A 7 -6.36 1.28 8.86
C HIS A 7 -7.36 0.72 7.88
N LEU A 8 -6.87 0.09 6.84
CA LEU A 8 -7.73 -0.61 5.91
C LEU A 8 -7.39 -2.09 6.01
N ASN A 9 -8.39 -2.93 5.89
CA ASN A 9 -8.11 -4.35 5.84
C ASN A 9 -7.78 -4.70 4.39
N GLN A 10 -7.42 -5.94 4.15
CA GLN A 10 -7.00 -6.36 2.83
C GLN A 10 -8.09 -6.15 1.77
N GLY A 11 -9.31 -6.44 2.11
CA GLY A 11 -10.41 -6.26 1.16
C GLY A 11 -10.61 -4.81 0.81
N GLU A 12 -10.49 -3.94 1.81
CA GLU A 12 -10.67 -2.51 1.58
C GLU A 12 -9.54 -1.96 0.71
N LEU A 13 -8.34 -2.42 0.93
CA LEU A 13 -7.22 -1.96 0.12
C LEU A 13 -7.35 -2.49 -1.31
N ALA A 14 -7.77 -3.74 -1.45
CA ALA A 14 -7.97 -4.31 -2.77
C ALA A 14 -8.99 -3.48 -3.55
N ASP A 15 -10.04 -3.04 -2.86
CA ASP A 15 -11.05 -2.23 -3.45
C ASP A 15 -10.51 -0.87 -3.86
N ARG A 16 -9.74 -0.27 -2.99
CA ARG A 16 -9.18 1.04 -3.26
C ARG A 16 -8.31 1.02 -4.52
N TRP A 17 -7.53 -0.04 -4.68
CA TRP A 17 -6.62 -0.13 -5.80
C TRP A 17 -7.17 -0.94 -6.96
N ASN A 18 -8.38 -1.43 -6.81
CA ASN A 18 -9.03 -2.21 -7.84
C ASN A 18 -8.21 -3.42 -8.25
N VAL A 19 -7.72 -4.13 -7.27
CA VAL A 19 -7.00 -5.37 -7.51
C VAL A 19 -7.66 -6.46 -6.66
N SER A 20 -7.28 -7.69 -6.86
CA SER A 20 -7.88 -8.76 -6.07
C SER A 20 -7.12 -8.91 -4.77
N GLU A 21 -7.78 -9.49 -3.78
CA GLU A 21 -7.11 -9.77 -2.52
C GLU A 21 -5.97 -10.76 -2.72
N ALA A 22 -6.13 -11.69 -3.65
CA ALA A 22 -5.07 -12.64 -3.94
C ALA A 22 -3.81 -11.94 -4.44
N THR A 23 -3.98 -10.84 -5.15
CA THR A 23 -2.85 -10.06 -5.61
C THR A 23 -2.09 -9.50 -4.42
N LEU A 24 -2.81 -8.96 -3.44
CA LEU A 24 -2.16 -8.41 -2.27
C LEU A 24 -1.46 -9.49 -1.47
N GLU A 25 -2.05 -10.66 -1.38
CA GLU A 25 -1.42 -11.77 -0.68
C GLU A 25 -0.13 -12.17 -1.37
N ARG A 26 -0.16 -12.19 -2.68
CA ARG A 26 1.01 -12.56 -3.45
C ARG A 26 2.11 -11.54 -3.24
N TRP A 27 1.77 -10.28 -3.19
CA TRP A 27 2.75 -9.23 -2.95
C TRP A 27 3.41 -9.38 -1.58
N ARG A 28 2.60 -9.67 -0.56
CA ARG A 28 3.16 -9.84 0.77
C ARG A 28 4.14 -11.02 0.80
N THR A 29 3.76 -12.09 0.15
CA THR A 29 4.63 -13.26 0.11
C THR A 29 5.93 -12.95 -0.63
N ALA A 30 5.84 -12.15 -1.66
CA ALA A 30 7.01 -11.79 -2.44
C ALA A 30 7.82 -10.67 -1.80
N GLY A 31 7.32 -10.08 -0.76
CA GLY A 31 8.03 -8.99 -0.10
C GLY A 31 7.93 -7.67 -0.83
N ILE A 32 6.86 -7.48 -1.60
CA ILE A 32 6.68 -6.23 -2.28
C ILE A 32 5.35 -5.63 -1.84
N GLY A 33 5.06 -4.43 -2.24
CA GLY A 33 3.84 -3.76 -1.85
C GLY A 33 4.07 -2.90 -0.63
N PRO A 34 3.03 -2.34 -0.09
CA PRO A 34 3.18 -1.43 1.05
C PRO A 34 3.44 -2.18 2.35
N VAL A 35 3.93 -1.45 3.29
CA VAL A 35 4.15 -1.97 4.63
C VAL A 35 2.80 -2.37 5.21
N PHE A 36 2.74 -3.41 5.99
CA PHE A 36 1.50 -3.84 6.60
C PHE A 36 1.71 -4.27 8.04
N LEU A 37 0.59 -4.36 8.76
CA LEU A 37 0.60 -4.83 10.13
C LEU A 37 -0.05 -6.18 10.17
N LYS A 38 0.47 -7.05 11.00
CA LYS A 38 -0.17 -8.32 11.20
C LYS A 38 -0.56 -8.41 12.66
N LEU A 39 -1.83 -8.27 12.95
CA LEU A 39 -2.32 -8.30 14.31
C LEU A 39 -3.20 -9.50 14.52
N GLN A 40 -2.71 -10.44 15.31
CA GLN A 40 -3.52 -11.59 15.64
C GLN A 40 -4.15 -12.25 14.44
N GLY A 41 -3.34 -12.49 13.43
CA GLY A 41 -3.83 -13.15 12.25
C GLY A 41 -4.51 -12.27 11.25
N ARG A 42 -4.69 -11.01 11.55
CA ARG A 42 -5.33 -10.09 10.64
C ARG A 42 -4.30 -9.18 10.01
N VAL A 43 -4.47 -8.91 8.73
CA VAL A 43 -3.56 -8.02 8.03
C VAL A 43 -4.25 -6.67 7.87
N LEU A 44 -3.57 -5.64 8.29
CA LEU A 44 -4.09 -4.28 8.19
C LEU A 44 -3.03 -3.41 7.56
N TYR A 45 -3.49 -2.37 6.87
CA TYR A 45 -2.57 -1.44 6.23
C TYR A 45 -2.89 -0.05 6.76
N ARG A 46 -1.91 0.67 7.25
CA ARG A 46 -2.15 2.02 7.73
C ARG A 46 -2.31 2.93 6.52
N ILE A 47 -3.23 3.85 6.60
CA ILE A 47 -3.52 4.70 5.46
C ILE A 47 -2.28 5.51 5.04
N GLU A 48 -1.50 5.94 6.00
CA GLU A 48 -0.31 6.71 5.67
C GLU A 48 0.72 5.87 4.91
N ASP A 49 0.80 4.58 5.20
CA ASP A 49 1.71 3.69 4.47
C ASP A 49 1.19 3.42 3.07
N ILE A 50 -0.13 3.35 2.93
CA ILE A 50 -0.75 3.15 1.64
C ILE A 50 -0.47 4.37 0.77
N GLU A 51 -0.64 5.55 1.33
CA GLU A 51 -0.42 6.77 0.59
C GLU A 51 1.03 6.94 0.19
N ALA A 52 1.92 6.59 1.08
CA ALA A 52 3.34 6.68 0.78
C ALA A 52 3.71 5.73 -0.36
N TYR A 53 3.13 4.55 -0.34
CA TYR A 53 3.42 3.59 -1.41
C TYR A 53 2.84 4.08 -2.73
N GLU A 54 1.68 4.69 -2.69
CA GLU A 54 1.07 5.23 -3.90
C GLU A 54 1.97 6.28 -4.54
N VAL A 55 2.56 7.12 -3.69
CA VAL A 55 3.47 8.14 -4.18
C VAL A 55 4.67 7.51 -4.85
N LEU A 56 5.19 6.46 -4.25
CA LEU A 56 6.35 5.80 -4.84
C LEU A 56 6.02 5.16 -6.19
N CYS A 57 4.79 4.81 -6.40
CA CYS A 57 4.38 4.14 -7.63
C CYS A 57 3.89 5.08 -8.71
N LEU A 58 3.78 6.36 -8.41
CA LEU A 58 3.31 7.30 -9.40
C LEU A 58 4.27 7.35 -10.59
N ARG A 59 3.68 7.40 -11.77
CA ARG A 59 4.48 7.46 -12.98
C ARG A 59 3.87 8.42 -13.94
N LYS A 60 4.71 9.14 -14.63
CA LYS A 60 4.25 10.01 -15.65
C LYS A 60 4.08 9.14 -16.89
N SER A 61 4.90 8.12 -16.98
CA SER A 61 4.79 7.16 -18.05
C SER A 61 5.29 5.85 -17.48
N THR A 62 5.22 4.79 -18.24
CA THR A 62 5.63 3.52 -17.72
C THR A 62 7.07 3.50 -17.32
N SER A 63 7.87 4.31 -17.92
CA SER A 63 9.29 4.21 -17.64
C SER A 63 9.82 5.29 -16.74
N GLN A 64 8.99 6.26 -16.35
CA GLN A 64 9.52 7.35 -15.62
C GLN A 64 8.74 7.69 -14.41
N PRO A 65 9.28 7.66 -13.23
CA PRO A 65 8.55 8.02 -12.03
C PRO A 65 8.15 9.47 -12.06
N LEU A 66 7.00 9.75 -11.58
CA LEU A 66 6.55 11.10 -11.48
C LEU A 66 7.27 11.79 -10.34
N VAL A 67 7.45 11.11 -9.27
CA VAL A 67 8.11 11.67 -8.16
C VAL A 67 9.52 11.45 -8.28
N THR A 68 10.25 12.46 -8.21
CA THR A 68 11.57 12.24 -8.35
C THR A 68 12.24 12.19 -7.19
N GLY A 69 11.80 12.42 -6.31
CA GLY A 69 12.39 12.32 -5.23
C GLY A 69 13.57 11.94 -5.39
N GLY A 70 13.91 11.65 -5.17
CA GLY A 70 14.95 11.31 -5.26
C GLY A 70 15.35 11.05 -6.43
N ALA A 71 14.90 10.86 -7.01
CA ALA A 71 15.31 10.45 -8.02
C ALA A 71 15.87 11.10 -8.62
N ALA A 72 15.94 11.63 -8.41
CA ALA A 72 16.61 12.27 -9.05
C ALA A 72 16.75 11.66 -9.70
#